data_2b9deb7fdaae344c5336900682c0a5ab
#
_entry.id   2b9deb7fdaae344c5336900682c0a5ab
#
_cell.length_a   1.000
_cell.length_b   1.000
_cell.length_c   1.000
_cell.angle_alpha   90.00
_cell.angle_beta   90.00
_cell.angle_gamma   90.00
#
_symmetry.space_group_name_H-M   'P 1'
#
loop_
_entity.id
_entity.type
_entity.pdbx_description
1 polymer ?
#
loop_
_entity_poly.entity_id
_entity_poly.type
_entity_poly.pdbx_seq_one_letter_code
_entity_poly.pdbx_strand_id
1 'polypeptide(L)'
;MERKKIELPADVKKVESVGEEAEFPFDISPMYEGERIRKNEMYVELGGTEQPGFELVLALPEEEVEDMKVTIVGPDLGEMEEGKAYPYAMIYYVAGSQVETDLEPVIERRNHDFQNYLEGYMHLNQRYDIWIRLGKGAIKKGLKSLVQIAKATMMLFKNELPFIEKIETLYITEATMVEKLLNEVAMPIYDERDARVEALHDEDVDEFYSCTLCQSFAPTNVCVVSPDRPSLCGAISWFDGRAAARVDPEGPNRAIPKGDLIDEIGGEYTGVDEFAKEESGGEYERIKLHSFFEYPHTSCGCFEVIGFYMPEVDGIGWVHRGYPEPAPNGLPFSTMAGQTGGGKQIIGFLGIGISYFRSKKFIQADGGWYRVVWMPKDLKDRVSKYIPDDVRDKIATEEDAKTIDELKEFLKKVDHPVVTGVVRPVDGKKITEGWVEEEEEIVEEEVVEEAAPAAQVQPVQQFPVPTQQMQFPLQLPQLQLPQQPAAGGGVRLVIKDAKIYVDKIVIKKPEEKKKGGK
;
A
#
# COMPACT_ATOMS: atom_id res chain seq x y z
N MET A 1 -7.20 -21.22 13.66
CA MET A 1 -8.13 -22.06 12.84
C MET A 1 -7.32 -23.07 12.05
N GLU A 2 -7.78 -24.32 11.90
CA GLU A 2 -7.09 -25.33 11.07
C GLU A 2 -7.17 -24.92 9.59
N ARG A 3 -6.04 -24.92 8.86
CA ARG A 3 -6.00 -24.63 7.43
C ARG A 3 -6.39 -25.88 6.65
N LYS A 4 -7.27 -25.72 5.66
CA LYS A 4 -7.76 -26.82 4.81
C LYS A 4 -7.97 -26.35 3.38
N LYS A 5 -7.80 -27.28 2.43
CA LYS A 5 -8.22 -27.01 1.04
C LYS A 5 -9.70 -26.70 0.95
N ILE A 6 -10.03 -25.79 0.04
CA ILE A 6 -11.43 -25.51 -0.31
C ILE A 6 -12.00 -26.69 -1.07
N GLU A 7 -13.09 -27.26 -0.55
CA GLU A 7 -13.84 -28.30 -1.24
C GLU A 7 -14.68 -27.66 -2.35
N LEU A 8 -14.41 -28.07 -3.60
CA LEU A 8 -15.16 -27.62 -4.75
C LEU A 8 -16.37 -28.52 -5.01
N PRO A 9 -17.57 -27.97 -5.32
CA PRO A 9 -18.69 -28.77 -5.74
C PRO A 9 -18.34 -29.61 -6.98
N ALA A 10 -18.85 -30.85 -7.06
CA ALA A 10 -18.51 -31.78 -8.13
C ALA A 10 -19.00 -31.35 -9.52
N ASP A 11 -20.06 -30.55 -9.56
CA ASP A 11 -20.74 -30.05 -10.78
C ASP A 11 -20.27 -28.65 -11.21
N VAL A 12 -19.31 -28.04 -10.52
CA VAL A 12 -18.84 -26.71 -10.88
C VAL A 12 -17.99 -26.74 -12.15
N LYS A 13 -18.23 -25.78 -13.04
CA LYS A 13 -17.40 -25.60 -14.22
C LYS A 13 -16.01 -25.16 -13.81
N LYS A 14 -14.98 -25.93 -14.18
CA LYS A 14 -13.59 -25.63 -13.86
C LYS A 14 -12.66 -25.89 -15.05
N VAL A 15 -11.56 -25.14 -15.07
CA VAL A 15 -10.40 -25.35 -15.93
C VAL A 15 -9.23 -25.75 -15.05
N GLU A 16 -8.56 -26.85 -15.35
CA GLU A 16 -7.40 -27.34 -14.59
C GLU A 16 -6.18 -27.39 -15.51
N SER A 17 -5.03 -27.03 -14.99
CA SER A 17 -3.73 -27.15 -15.65
C SER A 17 -2.69 -27.55 -14.60
N VAL A 18 -1.83 -28.52 -14.93
CA VAL A 18 -0.76 -29.03 -14.08
C VAL A 18 0.57 -28.88 -14.82
N GLY A 19 1.66 -28.66 -14.07
CA GLY A 19 3.02 -28.55 -14.60
C GLY A 19 3.46 -27.13 -14.92
N GLU A 20 4.76 -26.97 -15.18
CA GLU A 20 5.42 -25.68 -15.35
C GLU A 20 5.26 -25.08 -16.76
N GLU A 21 4.87 -25.88 -17.75
CA GLU A 21 4.79 -25.42 -19.13
C GLU A 21 3.71 -24.34 -19.30
N ALA A 22 4.14 -23.14 -19.71
CA ALA A 22 3.28 -22.06 -20.13
C ALA A 22 3.99 -21.11 -21.09
N GLU A 23 3.27 -20.61 -22.08
CA GLU A 23 3.71 -19.49 -22.89
C GLU A 23 3.14 -18.20 -22.30
N PHE A 24 4.02 -17.26 -21.99
CA PHE A 24 3.62 -15.95 -21.47
C PHE A 24 3.67 -14.94 -22.61
N PRO A 25 2.51 -14.40 -23.03
CA PRO A 25 2.45 -13.39 -24.10
C PRO A 25 2.75 -11.98 -23.61
N PHE A 26 3.24 -11.84 -22.39
CA PHE A 26 3.57 -10.59 -21.72
C PHE A 26 4.95 -10.69 -21.08
N ASP A 27 5.58 -9.54 -20.89
CA ASP A 27 6.84 -9.45 -20.17
C ASP A 27 6.61 -9.56 -18.65
N ILE A 28 7.63 -10.04 -17.94
CA ILE A 28 7.64 -10.16 -16.48
C ILE A 28 8.85 -9.37 -15.96
N SER A 29 8.61 -8.26 -15.27
CA SER A 29 9.67 -7.40 -14.75
C SER A 29 9.17 -6.53 -13.60
N PRO A 30 10.01 -6.26 -12.57
CA PRO A 30 9.72 -5.26 -11.55
C PRO A 30 9.45 -3.86 -12.11
N MET A 31 9.85 -3.58 -13.34
CA MET A 31 9.60 -2.28 -13.99
C MET A 31 8.12 -1.97 -14.21
N TYR A 32 7.26 -3.00 -14.23
CA TYR A 32 5.81 -2.82 -14.38
C TYR A 32 5.12 -2.52 -13.06
N GLU A 33 5.80 -2.67 -11.92
CA GLU A 33 5.26 -2.26 -10.62
C GLU A 33 4.92 -0.77 -10.65
N GLY A 34 3.69 -0.44 -10.24
CA GLY A 34 3.19 0.93 -10.30
C GLY A 34 2.52 1.31 -11.62
N GLU A 35 2.49 0.43 -12.63
CA GLU A 35 1.64 0.64 -13.82
C GLU A 35 0.20 0.92 -13.41
N ARG A 36 -0.42 1.91 -14.06
CA ARG A 36 -1.81 2.30 -13.77
C ARG A 36 -2.67 2.12 -15.00
N ILE A 37 -3.51 1.08 -14.97
CA ILE A 37 -4.47 0.78 -16.03
C ILE A 37 -5.75 1.57 -15.75
N ARG A 38 -6.05 2.56 -16.60
CA ARG A 38 -7.25 3.38 -16.48
C ARG A 38 -8.49 2.60 -16.95
N LYS A 39 -9.69 3.03 -16.52
CA LYS A 39 -10.96 2.35 -16.86
C LYS A 39 -11.17 2.18 -18.38
N ASN A 40 -10.74 3.14 -19.18
CA ASN A 40 -10.82 3.08 -20.66
C ASN A 40 -9.76 2.16 -21.31
N GLU A 41 -8.68 1.84 -20.60
CA GLU A 41 -7.58 0.96 -21.05
C GLU A 41 -7.76 -0.48 -20.59
N MET A 42 -8.63 -0.71 -19.61
CA MET A 42 -8.87 -2.04 -19.05
C MET A 42 -9.71 -2.90 -19.99
N TYR A 43 -9.36 -4.17 -20.05
CA TYR A 43 -10.19 -5.23 -20.61
C TYR A 43 -11.26 -5.66 -19.62
N VAL A 44 -10.86 -6.11 -18.42
CA VAL A 44 -11.76 -6.46 -17.32
C VAL A 44 -11.23 -5.95 -15.99
N GLU A 45 -12.14 -5.80 -15.04
CA GLU A 45 -11.85 -5.58 -13.63
C GLU A 45 -12.21 -6.82 -12.82
N LEU A 46 -11.35 -7.21 -11.87
CA LEU A 46 -11.57 -8.35 -11.00
C LEU A 46 -11.53 -7.86 -9.55
N GLY A 47 -12.59 -8.13 -8.79
CA GLY A 47 -12.80 -7.49 -7.49
C GLY A 47 -13.05 -5.98 -7.63
N GLY A 48 -12.55 -5.19 -6.69
CA GLY A 48 -12.66 -3.73 -6.69
C GLY A 48 -13.92 -3.23 -5.99
N THR A 49 -14.40 -2.05 -6.41
CA THR A 49 -15.54 -1.41 -5.73
C THR A 49 -16.91 -1.93 -6.20
N GLU A 50 -16.97 -2.55 -7.37
CA GLU A 50 -18.21 -3.02 -7.98
C GLU A 50 -18.49 -4.50 -7.69
N GLN A 51 -17.45 -5.27 -7.36
CA GLN A 51 -17.53 -6.72 -7.15
C GLN A 51 -16.64 -7.15 -5.97
N PRO A 52 -17.04 -8.16 -5.18
CA PRO A 52 -16.21 -8.68 -4.11
C PRO A 52 -14.92 -9.30 -4.67
N GLY A 53 -13.82 -9.11 -3.94
CA GLY A 53 -12.55 -9.75 -4.27
C GLY A 53 -11.69 -9.95 -3.04
N PHE A 54 -10.99 -11.10 -2.98
CA PHE A 54 -10.05 -11.39 -1.91
C PHE A 54 -8.88 -12.26 -2.39
N GLU A 55 -7.78 -12.18 -1.66
CA GLU A 55 -6.63 -13.08 -1.81
C GLU A 55 -6.38 -13.81 -0.50
N LEU A 56 -5.97 -15.06 -0.55
CA LEU A 56 -5.72 -15.87 0.62
C LEU A 56 -4.60 -16.87 0.35
N VAL A 57 -3.60 -16.90 1.23
CA VAL A 57 -2.59 -17.96 1.25
C VAL A 57 -2.89 -18.89 2.42
N LEU A 58 -2.82 -20.19 2.16
CA LEU A 58 -3.00 -21.25 3.15
C LEU A 58 -1.77 -22.15 3.17
N ALA A 59 -1.08 -22.20 4.32
CA ALA A 59 0.00 -23.12 4.58
C ALA A 59 -0.58 -24.52 4.91
N LEU A 60 -0.26 -25.50 4.09
CA LEU A 60 -0.79 -26.86 4.20
C LEU A 60 0.36 -27.90 4.32
N PRO A 61 0.07 -29.11 4.82
CA PRO A 61 0.98 -30.24 4.71
C PRO A 61 1.38 -30.51 3.25
N GLU A 62 2.63 -30.96 3.05
CA GLU A 62 3.20 -31.17 1.70
C GLU A 62 2.40 -32.16 0.86
N GLU A 63 1.84 -33.19 1.49
CA GLU A 63 1.01 -34.22 0.85
C GLU A 63 -0.35 -33.70 0.34
N GLU A 64 -0.80 -32.56 0.85
CA GLU A 64 -2.05 -31.93 0.44
C GLU A 64 -1.89 -30.94 -0.72
N VAL A 65 -0.66 -30.52 -1.06
CA VAL A 65 -0.40 -29.55 -2.11
C VAL A 65 0.09 -30.23 -3.38
N GLU A 66 -0.64 -30.03 -4.48
CA GLU A 66 -0.26 -30.51 -5.81
C GLU A 66 0.53 -29.42 -6.54
N ASP A 67 1.87 -29.63 -6.62
CA ASP A 67 2.77 -28.60 -7.10
C ASP A 67 2.46 -28.16 -8.55
N MET A 68 2.48 -26.84 -8.77
CA MET A 68 2.23 -26.17 -10.06
C MET A 68 0.85 -26.48 -10.67
N LYS A 69 -0.11 -26.87 -9.84
CA LYS A 69 -1.50 -27.02 -10.29
C LYS A 69 -2.23 -25.68 -10.23
N VAL A 70 -2.99 -25.39 -11.26
CA VAL A 70 -3.92 -24.26 -11.37
C VAL A 70 -5.32 -24.79 -11.57
N THR A 71 -6.26 -24.31 -10.78
CA THR A 71 -7.69 -24.55 -10.95
C THR A 71 -8.41 -23.20 -11.08
N ILE A 72 -9.23 -23.03 -12.12
CA ILE A 72 -10.08 -21.85 -12.30
C ILE A 72 -11.53 -22.30 -12.22
N VAL A 73 -12.32 -21.65 -11.39
CA VAL A 73 -13.75 -21.91 -11.20
C VAL A 73 -14.55 -20.70 -11.65
N GLY A 74 -15.50 -20.93 -12.59
CA GLY A 74 -16.29 -19.87 -13.20
C GLY A 74 -15.72 -19.38 -14.53
N PRO A 75 -16.14 -18.20 -15.03
CA PRO A 75 -15.66 -17.63 -16.27
C PRO A 75 -14.15 -17.37 -16.30
N ASP A 76 -13.46 -17.87 -17.32
CA ASP A 76 -12.06 -17.48 -17.60
C ASP A 76 -12.01 -16.28 -18.56
N LEU A 77 -10.83 -15.65 -18.73
CA LEU A 77 -10.66 -14.41 -19.53
C LEU A 77 -11.30 -14.46 -20.92
N GLY A 78 -11.22 -15.60 -21.58
CA GLY A 78 -11.83 -15.78 -22.91
C GLY A 78 -13.37 -15.75 -22.92
N GLU A 79 -14.01 -15.84 -21.77
CA GLU A 79 -15.46 -15.83 -21.57
C GLU A 79 -15.97 -14.52 -20.96
N MET A 80 -15.03 -13.62 -20.57
CA MET A 80 -15.36 -12.33 -19.95
C MET A 80 -15.60 -11.26 -21.01
N GLU A 81 -16.49 -10.33 -20.70
CA GLU A 81 -16.83 -9.19 -21.57
C GLU A 81 -15.95 -7.97 -21.25
N GLU A 82 -15.44 -7.33 -22.32
CA GLU A 82 -14.65 -6.10 -22.19
C GLU A 82 -15.41 -5.01 -21.45
N GLY A 83 -14.72 -4.36 -20.50
CA GLY A 83 -15.25 -3.25 -19.72
C GLY A 83 -16.10 -3.65 -18.51
N LYS A 84 -16.27 -4.95 -18.24
CA LYS A 84 -17.04 -5.48 -17.12
C LYS A 84 -16.16 -5.74 -15.89
N ALA A 85 -16.81 -5.72 -14.72
CA ALA A 85 -16.24 -6.16 -13.45
C ALA A 85 -16.78 -7.54 -13.06
N TYR A 86 -15.90 -8.37 -12.51
CA TYR A 86 -16.20 -9.72 -12.06
C TYR A 86 -15.76 -9.93 -10.62
N PRO A 87 -16.47 -10.72 -9.82
CA PRO A 87 -15.99 -11.16 -8.51
C PRO A 87 -14.71 -11.99 -8.69
N TYR A 88 -13.82 -11.95 -7.68
CA TYR A 88 -12.56 -12.66 -7.81
C TYR A 88 -12.00 -13.14 -6.48
N ALA A 89 -11.68 -14.42 -6.39
CA ALA A 89 -10.92 -14.97 -5.29
C ALA A 89 -9.62 -15.59 -5.81
N MET A 90 -8.50 -15.22 -5.18
CA MET A 90 -7.19 -15.81 -5.38
C MET A 90 -6.80 -16.60 -4.14
N ILE A 91 -6.66 -17.91 -4.27
CA ILE A 91 -6.28 -18.78 -3.17
C ILE A 91 -5.03 -19.55 -3.58
N TYR A 92 -4.00 -19.46 -2.75
CA TYR A 92 -2.75 -20.19 -2.93
C TYR A 92 -2.59 -21.19 -1.78
N TYR A 93 -2.37 -22.44 -2.13
CA TYR A 93 -1.95 -23.47 -1.18
C TYR A 93 -0.44 -23.61 -1.28
N VAL A 94 0.25 -23.44 -0.17
CA VAL A 94 1.71 -23.49 -0.12
C VAL A 94 2.18 -24.51 0.88
N ALA A 95 3.29 -25.18 0.55
CA ALA A 95 3.95 -26.13 1.44
C ALA A 95 5.48 -26.01 1.31
N GLY A 96 6.16 -26.35 2.39
CA GLY A 96 7.61 -26.41 2.50
C GLY A 96 8.03 -26.60 3.94
N SER A 97 9.24 -27.07 4.15
CA SER A 97 9.76 -27.44 5.49
C SER A 97 9.84 -26.26 6.48
N GLN A 98 9.89 -25.01 5.96
CA GLN A 98 9.94 -23.78 6.74
C GLN A 98 8.63 -22.97 6.66
N VAL A 99 7.61 -23.48 5.94
CA VAL A 99 6.34 -22.78 5.78
C VAL A 99 5.48 -22.97 7.03
N GLU A 100 5.06 -21.84 7.61
CA GLU A 100 4.15 -21.80 8.76
C GLU A 100 3.04 -20.75 8.54
N THR A 101 1.99 -20.80 9.33
CA THR A 101 0.81 -19.92 9.17
C THR A 101 1.14 -18.43 9.33
N ASP A 102 2.18 -18.07 10.08
CA ASP A 102 2.63 -16.67 10.23
C ASP A 102 3.29 -16.14 8.96
N LEU A 103 3.69 -17.03 8.02
CA LEU A 103 4.19 -16.61 6.69
C LEU A 103 3.07 -16.37 5.67
N GLU A 104 1.84 -16.79 5.92
CA GLU A 104 0.73 -16.63 4.99
C GLU A 104 0.55 -15.16 4.54
N PRO A 105 0.48 -14.15 5.43
CA PRO A 105 0.33 -12.74 5.01
C PRO A 105 1.55 -12.20 4.27
N VAL A 106 2.76 -12.69 4.59
CA VAL A 106 3.99 -12.30 3.88
C VAL A 106 3.93 -12.79 2.43
N ILE A 107 3.51 -14.04 2.22
CA ILE A 107 3.35 -14.63 0.89
C ILE A 107 2.22 -13.91 0.13
N GLU A 108 1.10 -13.56 0.78
CA GLU A 108 0.03 -12.74 0.20
C GLU A 108 0.57 -11.38 -0.28
N ARG A 109 1.40 -10.74 0.53
CA ARG A 109 2.03 -9.47 0.13
C ARG A 109 2.96 -9.64 -1.07
N ARG A 110 3.70 -10.74 -1.16
CA ARG A 110 4.53 -11.07 -2.32
C ARG A 110 3.69 -11.38 -3.57
N ASN A 111 2.50 -11.95 -3.40
CA ASN A 111 1.56 -12.12 -4.51
C ASN A 111 1.22 -10.78 -5.16
N HIS A 112 0.96 -9.75 -4.37
CA HIS A 112 0.72 -8.41 -4.86
C HIS A 112 1.90 -7.88 -5.71
N ASP A 113 3.15 -8.05 -5.24
CA ASP A 113 4.33 -7.63 -5.98
C ASP A 113 4.48 -8.41 -7.29
N PHE A 114 4.40 -9.73 -7.22
CA PHE A 114 4.62 -10.60 -8.38
C PHE A 114 3.57 -10.40 -9.47
N GLN A 115 2.32 -10.18 -9.10
CA GLN A 115 1.30 -9.85 -10.09
C GLN A 115 1.50 -8.47 -10.71
N ASN A 116 1.98 -7.49 -9.96
CA ASN A 116 2.35 -6.18 -10.50
C ASN A 116 3.63 -6.20 -11.36
N TYR A 117 4.39 -7.29 -11.38
CA TYR A 117 5.51 -7.48 -12.31
C TYR A 117 5.05 -7.97 -13.69
N LEU A 118 3.79 -8.36 -13.85
CA LEU A 118 3.24 -8.80 -15.11
C LEU A 118 2.78 -7.60 -15.94
N GLU A 119 3.31 -7.47 -17.16
CA GLU A 119 2.93 -6.39 -18.08
C GLU A 119 1.42 -6.40 -18.35
N GLY A 120 0.80 -5.24 -18.18
CA GLY A 120 -0.64 -5.06 -18.40
C GLY A 120 -1.52 -5.66 -17.30
N TYR A 121 -0.97 -5.91 -16.14
CA TYR A 121 -1.67 -6.32 -14.93
C TYR A 121 -1.50 -5.26 -13.84
N MET A 122 -2.57 -4.84 -13.22
CA MET A 122 -2.55 -3.90 -12.10
C MET A 122 -3.27 -4.54 -10.92
N HIS A 123 -2.56 -4.77 -9.84
CA HIS A 123 -3.09 -5.25 -8.57
C HIS A 123 -2.99 -4.14 -7.52
N LEU A 124 -4.11 -3.73 -6.97
CA LEU A 124 -4.23 -2.76 -5.90
C LEU A 124 -4.93 -3.37 -4.70
N ASN A 125 -4.71 -2.77 -3.54
CA ASN A 125 -5.23 -3.22 -2.26
C ASN A 125 -4.76 -4.64 -1.89
N GLN A 126 -5.30 -5.19 -0.79
CA GLN A 126 -4.84 -6.45 -0.22
C GLN A 126 -5.98 -7.16 0.49
N ARG A 127 -5.80 -8.47 0.81
CA ARG A 127 -6.72 -9.25 1.62
C ARG A 127 -8.11 -9.33 0.99
N TYR A 128 -9.14 -8.80 1.64
CA TYR A 128 -10.55 -8.82 1.22
C TYR A 128 -10.97 -7.62 0.36
N ASP A 129 -10.02 -6.82 -0.09
CA ASP A 129 -10.26 -5.56 -0.78
C ASP A 129 -9.47 -5.45 -2.10
N ILE A 130 -9.01 -6.59 -2.64
CA ILE A 130 -8.21 -6.59 -3.87
C ILE A 130 -8.95 -5.94 -5.03
N TRP A 131 -8.20 -5.18 -5.80
CA TRP A 131 -8.69 -4.49 -6.98
C TRP A 131 -7.72 -4.67 -8.13
N ILE A 132 -8.11 -5.48 -9.11
CA ILE A 132 -7.26 -5.88 -10.21
C ILE A 132 -7.85 -5.35 -11.52
N ARG A 133 -6.97 -4.87 -12.39
CA ARG A 133 -7.32 -4.56 -13.78
C ARG A 133 -6.36 -5.24 -14.74
N LEU A 134 -6.93 -5.84 -15.78
CA LEU A 134 -6.21 -6.39 -16.91
C LEU A 134 -6.32 -5.43 -18.09
N GLY A 135 -5.18 -5.06 -18.66
CA GLY A 135 -5.10 -4.12 -19.78
C GLY A 135 -5.46 -4.77 -21.12
N LYS A 136 -6.13 -4.01 -21.98
CA LYS A 136 -6.41 -4.42 -23.38
C LYS A 136 -5.13 -4.77 -24.15
N GLY A 137 -3.99 -4.18 -23.77
CA GLY A 137 -2.69 -4.45 -24.37
C GLY A 137 -2.26 -5.90 -24.18
N ALA A 138 -2.37 -6.44 -22.97
CA ALA A 138 -2.01 -7.83 -22.65
C ALA A 138 -2.90 -8.84 -23.43
N ILE A 139 -4.19 -8.57 -23.52
CA ILE A 139 -5.13 -9.40 -24.30
C ILE A 139 -4.74 -9.41 -25.78
N LYS A 140 -4.40 -8.25 -26.37
CA LYS A 140 -3.95 -8.15 -27.77
C LYS A 140 -2.63 -8.89 -28.02
N LYS A 141 -1.76 -8.99 -27.03
CA LYS A 141 -0.51 -9.76 -27.10
C LYS A 141 -0.73 -11.27 -26.98
N GLY A 142 -1.92 -11.71 -26.55
CA GLY A 142 -2.26 -13.13 -26.50
C GLY A 142 -2.57 -13.68 -25.11
N LEU A 143 -2.72 -12.83 -24.09
CA LEU A 143 -3.26 -13.26 -22.80
C LEU A 143 -4.72 -13.71 -23.00
N LYS A 144 -5.01 -14.98 -22.69
CA LYS A 144 -6.32 -15.59 -22.96
C LYS A 144 -6.95 -16.28 -21.76
N SER A 145 -6.14 -16.53 -20.72
CA SER A 145 -6.58 -17.32 -19.57
C SER A 145 -5.89 -16.85 -18.30
N LEU A 146 -6.61 -16.87 -17.19
CA LEU A 146 -6.08 -16.69 -15.85
C LEU A 146 -5.03 -17.76 -15.47
N VAL A 147 -5.02 -18.91 -16.15
CA VAL A 147 -3.97 -19.94 -16.00
C VAL A 147 -2.59 -19.37 -16.30
N GLN A 148 -2.45 -18.52 -17.32
CA GLN A 148 -1.16 -17.91 -17.68
C GLN A 148 -0.66 -16.99 -16.55
N ILE A 149 -1.55 -16.21 -15.94
CA ILE A 149 -1.25 -15.35 -14.81
C ILE A 149 -0.85 -16.19 -13.60
N ALA A 150 -1.64 -17.20 -13.24
CA ALA A 150 -1.36 -18.08 -12.11
C ALA A 150 0.01 -18.77 -12.24
N LYS A 151 0.33 -19.32 -13.42
CA LYS A 151 1.62 -19.97 -13.65
C LYS A 151 2.79 -19.00 -13.57
N ALA A 152 2.68 -17.79 -14.16
CA ALA A 152 3.70 -16.77 -14.05
C ALA A 152 3.95 -16.39 -12.58
N THR A 153 2.88 -16.19 -11.81
CA THR A 153 2.94 -15.86 -10.38
C THR A 153 3.58 -17.00 -9.58
N MET A 154 3.17 -18.26 -9.80
CA MET A 154 3.77 -19.41 -9.10
C MET A 154 5.25 -19.59 -9.42
N MET A 155 5.68 -19.35 -10.66
CA MET A 155 7.10 -19.36 -11.02
C MET A 155 7.88 -18.28 -10.27
N LEU A 156 7.34 -17.08 -10.14
CA LEU A 156 7.96 -16.01 -9.34
C LEU A 156 8.04 -16.42 -7.87
N PHE A 157 7.00 -17.01 -7.30
CA PHE A 157 7.04 -17.53 -5.94
C PHE A 157 8.19 -18.52 -5.72
N LYS A 158 8.30 -19.52 -6.58
CA LYS A 158 9.35 -20.54 -6.45
C LYS A 158 10.77 -19.99 -6.66
N ASN A 159 10.92 -18.96 -7.50
CA ASN A 159 12.21 -18.35 -7.77
C ASN A 159 12.66 -17.39 -6.66
N GLU A 160 11.74 -16.59 -6.14
CA GLU A 160 12.04 -15.52 -5.19
C GLU A 160 11.90 -15.97 -3.71
N LEU A 161 11.09 -17.01 -3.46
CA LEU A 161 10.85 -17.54 -2.13
C LEU A 161 11.17 -19.06 -2.11
N PRO A 162 12.45 -19.44 -2.05
CA PRO A 162 12.87 -20.85 -2.19
C PRO A 162 12.39 -21.76 -1.05
N PHE A 163 11.90 -21.21 0.06
CA PHE A 163 11.26 -21.98 1.13
C PHE A 163 9.88 -22.50 0.75
N ILE A 164 9.28 -22.02 -0.35
CA ILE A 164 8.04 -22.58 -0.93
C ILE A 164 8.43 -23.75 -1.83
N GLU A 165 8.34 -24.96 -1.32
CA GLU A 165 8.68 -26.18 -2.03
C GLU A 165 7.59 -26.61 -3.01
N LYS A 166 6.31 -26.43 -2.60
CA LYS A 166 5.14 -26.66 -3.46
C LYS A 166 4.17 -25.50 -3.39
N ILE A 167 3.54 -25.20 -4.53
CA ILE A 167 2.50 -24.19 -4.65
C ILE A 167 1.40 -24.64 -5.61
N GLU A 168 0.15 -24.48 -5.19
CA GLU A 168 -1.05 -24.76 -5.97
C GLU A 168 -1.96 -23.52 -5.93
N THR A 169 -2.61 -23.20 -7.05
CA THR A 169 -3.44 -22.01 -7.20
C THR A 169 -4.89 -22.37 -7.52
N LEU A 170 -5.80 -21.73 -6.80
CA LEU A 170 -7.24 -21.78 -7.05
C LEU A 170 -7.75 -20.35 -7.27
N TYR A 171 -8.20 -20.05 -8.49
CA TYR A 171 -8.87 -18.79 -8.82
C TYR A 171 -10.36 -19.04 -9.02
N ILE A 172 -11.19 -18.15 -8.48
CA ILE A 172 -12.64 -18.26 -8.54
C ILE A 172 -13.22 -16.94 -9.04
N THR A 173 -14.04 -17.01 -10.07
CA THR A 173 -14.77 -15.89 -10.69
C THR A 173 -16.28 -16.11 -10.65
N GLU A 174 -16.74 -17.16 -9.98
CA GLU A 174 -18.16 -17.47 -9.76
C GLU A 174 -18.65 -16.70 -8.51
N ALA A 175 -19.66 -15.82 -8.71
CA ALA A 175 -20.07 -14.81 -7.73
C ALA A 175 -20.49 -15.41 -6.38
N THR A 176 -21.36 -16.42 -6.40
CA THR A 176 -21.91 -17.03 -5.19
C THR A 176 -20.80 -17.68 -4.36
N MET A 177 -19.84 -18.30 -5.04
CA MET A 177 -18.72 -18.96 -4.38
C MET A 177 -17.72 -17.95 -3.80
N VAL A 178 -17.40 -16.86 -4.54
CA VAL A 178 -16.53 -15.80 -4.03
C VAL A 178 -17.13 -15.19 -2.76
N GLU A 179 -18.41 -14.81 -2.78
CA GLU A 179 -19.09 -14.23 -1.62
C GLU A 179 -19.12 -15.20 -0.43
N LYS A 180 -19.46 -16.47 -0.67
CA LYS A 180 -19.47 -17.50 0.35
C LYS A 180 -18.10 -17.68 0.99
N LEU A 181 -17.05 -17.87 0.18
CA LEU A 181 -15.69 -18.10 0.68
C LEU A 181 -15.09 -16.88 1.37
N LEU A 182 -15.41 -15.68 0.90
CA LEU A 182 -15.04 -14.45 1.58
C LEU A 182 -15.55 -14.45 3.03
N ASN A 183 -16.85 -14.71 3.21
CA ASN A 183 -17.48 -14.62 4.54
C ASN A 183 -17.20 -15.84 5.44
N GLU A 184 -17.15 -17.05 4.88
CA GLU A 184 -17.06 -18.29 5.67
C GLU A 184 -15.60 -18.75 5.90
N VAL A 185 -14.65 -18.30 5.06
CA VAL A 185 -13.25 -18.76 5.10
C VAL A 185 -12.28 -17.60 5.27
N ALA A 186 -12.26 -16.65 4.36
CA ALA A 186 -11.23 -15.61 4.34
C ALA A 186 -11.37 -14.66 5.52
N MET A 187 -12.55 -14.09 5.75
CA MET A 187 -12.78 -13.17 6.87
C MET A 187 -12.48 -13.78 8.23
N PRO A 188 -12.93 -15.02 8.57
CA PRO A 188 -12.54 -15.66 9.82
C PRO A 188 -11.04 -15.86 9.99
N ILE A 189 -10.29 -16.14 8.92
CA ILE A 189 -8.83 -16.28 8.96
C ILE A 189 -8.17 -14.92 9.20
N TYR A 190 -8.63 -13.88 8.50
CA TYR A 190 -8.13 -12.53 8.75
C TYR A 190 -8.43 -12.05 10.16
N ASP A 191 -9.64 -12.26 10.66
CA ASP A 191 -10.01 -11.92 12.04
C ASP A 191 -9.15 -12.65 13.07
N GLU A 192 -8.84 -13.95 12.85
CA GLU A 192 -7.92 -14.72 13.69
C GLU A 192 -6.51 -14.12 13.71
N ARG A 193 -5.96 -13.82 12.52
CA ARG A 193 -4.64 -13.18 12.40
C ARG A 193 -4.61 -11.83 13.12
N ASP A 194 -5.66 -11.06 12.95
CA ASP A 194 -5.80 -9.73 13.51
C ASP A 194 -5.98 -9.75 15.02
N ALA A 195 -6.79 -10.65 15.57
CA ALA A 195 -7.01 -10.79 17.00
C ALA A 195 -5.74 -11.17 17.79
N ARG A 196 -4.81 -11.91 17.17
CA ARG A 196 -3.52 -12.24 17.77
C ARG A 196 -2.67 -11.00 18.05
N VAL A 197 -2.78 -9.99 17.20
CA VAL A 197 -2.00 -8.74 17.32
C VAL A 197 -2.60 -7.83 18.39
N GLU A 198 -3.92 -7.82 18.57
CA GLU A 198 -4.62 -6.93 19.51
C GLU A 198 -4.21 -7.14 20.99
N ALA A 199 -3.66 -8.32 21.32
CA ALA A 199 -3.22 -8.67 22.67
C ALA A 199 -1.74 -8.33 22.94
N LEU A 200 -0.99 -7.85 21.92
CA LEU A 200 0.43 -7.56 22.00
C LEU A 200 0.66 -6.07 21.78
N HIS A 201 1.53 -5.46 22.58
CA HIS A 201 1.85 -4.04 22.50
C HIS A 201 3.33 -3.81 22.24
N ASP A 202 3.68 -2.60 21.82
CA ASP A 202 5.06 -2.20 21.54
C ASP A 202 5.97 -2.39 22.76
N GLU A 203 5.43 -2.26 23.96
CA GLU A 203 6.15 -2.44 25.24
C GLU A 203 6.50 -3.92 25.52
N ASP A 204 5.77 -4.85 24.94
CA ASP A 204 5.89 -6.30 25.22
C ASP A 204 7.01 -6.97 24.41
N VAL A 205 7.67 -6.24 23.53
CA VAL A 205 8.69 -6.78 22.61
C VAL A 205 9.99 -5.96 22.64
N ASP A 206 11.09 -6.64 22.37
CA ASP A 206 12.43 -6.03 22.33
C ASP A 206 12.86 -5.60 20.91
N GLU A 207 12.15 -6.09 19.89
CA GLU A 207 12.44 -5.82 18.48
C GLU A 207 11.18 -5.59 17.66
N PHE A 208 11.30 -4.74 16.65
CA PHE A 208 10.33 -4.54 15.58
C PHE A 208 10.83 -5.19 14.29
N TYR A 209 10.07 -5.09 13.21
CA TYR A 209 10.46 -5.65 11.92
C TYR A 209 10.35 -4.62 10.80
N SER A 210 11.26 -4.69 9.84
CA SER A 210 11.19 -3.89 8.65
C SER A 210 10.17 -4.47 7.65
N CYS A 211 9.76 -3.66 6.68
CA CYS A 211 9.17 -4.15 5.44
C CYS A 211 9.67 -3.29 4.27
N THR A 212 10.61 -3.81 3.49
CA THR A 212 11.24 -3.08 2.37
C THR A 212 10.67 -3.48 1.00
N LEU A 213 9.60 -4.28 0.97
CA LEU A 213 8.99 -4.80 -0.27
C LEU A 213 8.55 -3.71 -1.26
N CYS A 214 8.19 -2.52 -0.77
CA CYS A 214 7.75 -1.40 -1.61
C CYS A 214 8.89 -0.52 -2.13
N GLN A 215 10.15 -0.79 -1.80
CA GLN A 215 11.26 0.08 -2.16
C GLN A 215 11.64 0.05 -3.63
N SER A 216 11.24 -0.97 -4.38
CA SER A 216 11.30 -0.96 -5.83
C SER A 216 10.54 0.22 -6.43
N PHE A 217 9.41 0.55 -5.83
CA PHE A 217 8.52 1.64 -6.22
C PHE A 217 8.78 2.95 -5.46
N ALA A 218 9.09 2.86 -4.17
CA ALA A 218 9.33 3.98 -3.25
C ALA A 218 10.67 3.79 -2.52
N PRO A 219 11.82 4.12 -3.14
CA PRO A 219 13.16 3.75 -2.66
C PRO A 219 13.52 4.28 -1.27
N THR A 220 12.95 5.42 -0.85
CA THR A 220 13.17 6.02 0.47
C THR A 220 12.11 5.62 1.50
N ASN A 221 11.24 4.66 1.14
CA ASN A 221 10.18 4.25 2.05
C ASN A 221 10.74 3.49 3.25
N VAL A 222 10.47 4.00 4.43
CA VAL A 222 10.77 3.35 5.71
C VAL A 222 9.47 2.78 6.25
N CYS A 223 9.39 1.47 6.37
CA CYS A 223 8.24 0.78 6.92
C CYS A 223 8.67 -0.04 8.13
N VAL A 224 8.27 0.41 9.31
CA VAL A 224 8.46 -0.27 10.59
C VAL A 224 7.17 -0.95 10.99
N VAL A 225 7.26 -2.24 11.32
CA VAL A 225 6.14 -3.07 11.75
C VAL A 225 6.34 -3.38 13.22
N SER A 226 5.49 -2.82 14.05
CA SER A 226 5.45 -3.09 15.49
C SER A 226 4.11 -3.76 15.87
N PRO A 227 3.95 -4.27 17.10
CA PRO A 227 2.66 -4.79 17.56
C PRO A 227 1.51 -3.81 17.38
N ASP A 228 1.69 -2.56 17.77
CA ASP A 228 0.67 -1.52 17.66
C ASP A 228 0.63 -0.82 16.28
N ARG A 229 1.64 -1.04 15.43
CA ARG A 229 1.72 -0.45 14.10
C ARG A 229 1.97 -1.53 13.04
N PRO A 230 0.93 -2.00 12.32
CA PRO A 230 1.11 -2.89 11.19
C PRO A 230 1.85 -2.20 10.04
N SER A 231 2.28 -2.96 9.05
CA SER A 231 2.85 -2.40 7.82
C SER A 231 1.92 -1.36 7.18
N LEU A 232 2.49 -0.44 6.42
CA LEU A 232 1.76 0.66 5.77
C LEU A 232 0.63 0.20 4.84
N CYS A 233 0.77 -0.96 4.23
CA CYS A 233 -0.29 -1.58 3.42
C CYS A 233 -1.33 -2.34 4.24
N GLY A 234 -1.10 -2.51 5.55
CA GLY A 234 -1.98 -3.29 6.44
C GLY A 234 -1.84 -4.80 6.33
N ALA A 235 -1.02 -5.32 5.40
CA ALA A 235 -0.94 -6.76 5.13
C ALA A 235 -0.02 -7.53 6.08
N ILE A 236 1.03 -6.89 6.63
CA ILE A 236 2.05 -7.52 7.47
C ILE A 236 1.89 -7.05 8.91
N SER A 237 1.62 -7.96 9.82
CA SER A 237 1.65 -7.74 11.27
C SER A 237 3.04 -8.02 11.85
N TRP A 238 3.25 -7.71 13.12
CA TRP A 238 4.49 -8.02 13.83
C TRP A 238 4.82 -9.53 13.82
N PHE A 239 3.81 -10.40 13.99
CA PHE A 239 4.00 -11.85 13.94
C PHE A 239 4.50 -12.31 12.57
N ASP A 240 3.96 -11.73 11.51
CA ASP A 240 4.33 -12.06 10.13
C ASP A 240 5.76 -11.60 9.83
N GLY A 241 6.12 -10.38 10.26
CA GLY A 241 7.49 -9.86 10.16
C GLY A 241 8.48 -10.74 10.90
N ARG A 242 8.12 -11.21 12.12
CA ARG A 242 8.94 -12.14 12.90
C ARG A 242 9.14 -13.48 12.18
N ALA A 243 8.08 -14.04 11.63
CA ALA A 243 8.17 -15.31 10.90
C ALA A 243 9.07 -15.17 9.65
N ALA A 244 8.90 -14.09 8.89
CA ALA A 244 9.72 -13.81 7.73
C ALA A 244 11.21 -13.63 8.08
N ALA A 245 11.53 -12.90 9.15
CA ALA A 245 12.89 -12.70 9.62
C ALA A 245 13.57 -14.00 10.08
N ARG A 246 12.80 -14.97 10.60
CA ARG A 246 13.35 -16.29 10.96
C ARG A 246 13.78 -17.11 9.74
N VAL A 247 13.03 -16.99 8.64
CA VAL A 247 13.30 -17.70 7.40
C VAL A 247 14.43 -17.03 6.62
N ASP A 248 14.40 -15.70 6.56
CA ASP A 248 15.37 -14.87 5.85
C ASP A 248 15.75 -13.63 6.69
N PRO A 249 16.78 -13.75 7.56
CA PRO A 249 17.18 -12.65 8.45
C PRO A 249 17.71 -11.41 7.73
N GLU A 250 18.20 -11.56 6.50
CA GLU A 250 18.69 -10.46 5.65
C GLU A 250 17.66 -10.01 4.61
N GLY A 251 16.47 -10.58 4.70
CA GLY A 251 15.37 -10.35 3.76
C GLY A 251 14.64 -9.03 4.00
N PRO A 252 13.56 -8.81 3.25
CA PRO A 252 12.76 -7.59 3.32
C PRO A 252 12.15 -7.31 4.70
N ASN A 253 11.92 -8.36 5.48
CA ASN A 253 11.35 -8.28 6.83
C ASN A 253 12.42 -8.66 7.87
N ARG A 254 13.47 -7.84 8.00
CA ARG A 254 14.53 -8.07 9.00
C ARG A 254 14.19 -7.45 10.35
N ALA A 255 14.78 -7.99 11.40
CA ALA A 255 14.61 -7.44 12.75
C ALA A 255 15.22 -6.03 12.89
N ILE A 256 14.51 -5.18 13.60
CA ILE A 256 14.94 -3.83 13.99
C ILE A 256 15.06 -3.83 15.51
N PRO A 257 16.27 -3.75 16.08
CA PRO A 257 16.42 -3.55 17.52
C PRO A 257 15.66 -2.30 17.94
N LYS A 258 14.79 -2.41 18.93
CA LYS A 258 13.95 -1.30 19.38
C LYS A 258 14.78 -0.15 19.96
N GLY A 259 15.86 -0.47 20.69
CA GLY A 259 16.70 0.52 21.36
C GLY A 259 16.00 1.20 22.54
N ASP A 260 16.49 2.37 22.91
CA ASP A 260 15.95 3.16 24.02
C ASP A 260 14.68 3.91 23.59
N LEU A 261 13.71 4.00 24.52
CA LEU A 261 12.49 4.77 24.32
C LEU A 261 12.80 6.28 24.47
N ILE A 262 12.48 7.05 23.42
CA ILE A 262 12.65 8.52 23.39
C ILE A 262 11.33 9.22 23.73
N ASP A 263 10.23 8.78 23.09
CA ASP A 263 8.89 9.34 23.29
C ASP A 263 7.85 8.20 23.33
N GLU A 264 7.29 7.97 24.51
CA GLU A 264 6.31 6.90 24.74
C GLU A 264 5.01 7.14 23.96
N ILE A 265 4.52 8.38 23.95
CA ILE A 265 3.25 8.72 23.31
C ILE A 265 3.40 8.71 21.78
N GLY A 266 4.50 9.26 21.28
CA GLY A 266 4.80 9.28 19.85
C GLY A 266 5.22 7.93 19.30
N GLY A 267 5.68 7.03 20.17
CA GLY A 267 6.29 5.76 19.77
C GLY A 267 7.63 5.98 19.06
N GLU A 268 8.53 6.77 19.65
CA GLU A 268 9.85 7.05 19.11
C GLU A 268 10.92 6.26 19.88
N TYR A 269 11.78 5.56 19.15
CA TYR A 269 12.81 4.67 19.69
C TYR A 269 14.14 4.88 18.95
N THR A 270 15.26 4.82 19.65
CA THR A 270 16.59 5.04 19.05
C THR A 270 16.90 4.07 17.93
N GLY A 271 16.56 2.79 18.06
CA GLY A 271 16.82 1.81 17.03
C GLY A 271 15.93 1.97 15.78
N VAL A 272 14.70 2.51 15.95
CA VAL A 272 13.83 2.88 14.83
C VAL A 272 14.41 4.07 14.05
N ASP A 273 14.95 5.06 14.76
CA ASP A 273 15.58 6.23 14.15
C ASP A 273 16.86 5.85 13.38
N GLU A 274 17.70 4.99 13.97
CA GLU A 274 18.89 4.45 13.28
C GLU A 274 18.49 3.69 12.01
N PHE A 275 17.49 2.83 12.09
CA PHE A 275 16.94 2.11 10.94
C PHE A 275 16.37 3.07 9.89
N ALA A 276 15.60 4.09 10.30
CA ALA A 276 15.04 5.08 9.38
C ALA A 276 16.11 5.81 8.60
N LYS A 277 17.19 6.23 9.28
CA LYS A 277 18.32 6.90 8.68
C LYS A 277 19.07 6.00 7.69
N GLU A 278 19.33 4.76 8.06
CA GLU A 278 20.00 3.79 7.19
C GLU A 278 19.16 3.48 5.95
N GLU A 279 17.89 3.12 6.15
CA GLU A 279 17.01 2.63 5.10
C GLU A 279 16.62 3.71 4.10
N SER A 280 16.44 4.95 4.55
CA SER A 280 16.16 6.10 3.67
C SER A 280 17.41 6.67 2.98
N GLY A 281 18.60 6.14 3.28
CA GLY A 281 19.87 6.72 2.81
C GLY A 281 20.19 8.07 3.43
N GLY A 282 19.68 8.33 4.63
CA GLY A 282 19.88 9.56 5.41
C GLY A 282 18.87 10.67 5.11
N GLU A 283 17.81 10.37 4.35
CA GLU A 283 16.75 11.35 4.06
C GLU A 283 15.87 11.60 5.30
N TYR A 284 15.61 10.56 6.10
CA TYR A 284 14.84 10.63 7.33
C TYR A 284 15.68 10.15 8.50
N GLU A 285 15.76 10.95 9.55
CA GLU A 285 16.56 10.64 10.73
C GLU A 285 15.72 10.21 11.94
N ARG A 286 14.40 10.47 11.90
CA ARG A 286 13.47 10.19 13.01
C ARG A 286 12.12 9.74 12.49
N ILE A 287 11.51 8.79 13.20
CA ILE A 287 10.13 8.34 12.96
C ILE A 287 9.42 8.13 14.29
N LYS A 288 8.28 8.82 14.46
CA LYS A 288 7.29 8.51 15.49
C LYS A 288 6.21 7.61 14.91
N LEU A 289 6.09 6.40 15.44
CA LEU A 289 5.18 5.37 14.92
C LEU A 289 3.70 5.77 15.05
N HIS A 290 3.36 6.59 16.05
CA HIS A 290 2.00 6.95 16.42
C HIS A 290 1.72 8.46 16.36
N SER A 291 2.47 9.19 15.52
CA SER A 291 2.24 10.59 15.24
C SER A 291 1.91 10.83 13.77
N PHE A 292 1.01 11.78 13.54
CA PHE A 292 0.61 12.29 12.23
C PHE A 292 1.34 13.62 11.91
N PHE A 293 1.80 14.33 12.93
CA PHE A 293 2.37 15.68 12.80
C PHE A 293 3.85 15.77 13.11
N GLU A 294 4.36 14.93 14.02
CA GLU A 294 5.78 14.97 14.39
C GLU A 294 6.50 13.75 13.84
N TYR A 295 7.40 13.94 12.89
CA TYR A 295 8.17 12.87 12.24
C TYR A 295 7.30 11.67 11.85
N PRO A 296 6.19 11.91 11.12
CA PRO A 296 5.25 10.84 10.82
C PRO A 296 5.94 9.73 10.04
N HIS A 297 5.38 8.54 10.11
CA HIS A 297 5.82 7.43 9.27
C HIS A 297 5.77 7.82 7.78
N THR A 298 6.67 7.28 6.96
CA THR A 298 6.60 7.47 5.49
C THR A 298 5.36 6.78 4.90
N SER A 299 5.06 7.01 3.63
CA SER A 299 3.95 6.35 2.95
C SER A 299 4.40 5.88 1.56
N CYS A 300 4.29 4.57 1.30
CA CYS A 300 4.75 4.00 0.02
C CYS A 300 3.83 4.32 -1.17
N GLY A 301 2.58 3.96 -1.09
CA GLY A 301 1.57 4.05 -2.17
C GLY A 301 0.59 2.88 -2.17
N CYS A 302 0.91 1.79 -1.47
CA CYS A 302 0.06 0.60 -1.30
C CYS A 302 -0.94 0.74 -0.12
N PHE A 303 -1.02 1.89 0.50
CA PHE A 303 -1.96 2.17 1.58
C PHE A 303 -3.43 2.06 1.09
N GLU A 304 -4.29 1.61 1.98
CA GLU A 304 -5.73 1.48 1.72
C GLU A 304 -6.47 2.80 1.94
N VAL A 305 -6.05 3.57 2.95
CA VAL A 305 -6.64 4.87 3.31
C VAL A 305 -5.58 5.94 3.46
N ILE A 306 -5.99 7.19 3.28
CA ILE A 306 -5.16 8.39 3.49
C ILE A 306 -5.81 9.25 4.57
N GLY A 307 -5.02 9.59 5.59
CA GLY A 307 -5.32 10.66 6.51
C GLY A 307 -4.85 11.99 5.93
N PHE A 308 -5.66 13.02 6.09
CA PHE A 308 -5.35 14.37 5.68
C PHE A 308 -5.79 15.37 6.75
N TYR A 309 -4.92 16.32 7.05
CA TYR A 309 -5.19 17.38 8.01
C TYR A 309 -5.96 18.52 7.36
N MET A 310 -6.94 19.03 8.08
CA MET A 310 -7.73 20.21 7.71
C MET A 310 -7.51 21.28 8.78
N PRO A 311 -6.61 22.25 8.53
CA PRO A 311 -6.28 23.29 9.52
C PRO A 311 -7.48 24.16 9.91
N GLU A 312 -8.46 24.34 9.01
CA GLU A 312 -9.66 25.13 9.24
C GLU A 312 -10.56 24.58 10.36
N VAL A 313 -10.37 23.31 10.69
CA VAL A 313 -11.14 22.61 11.76
C VAL A 313 -10.21 21.96 12.80
N ASP A 314 -8.90 22.12 12.66
CA ASP A 314 -7.86 21.43 13.45
C ASP A 314 -8.14 19.92 13.58
N GLY A 315 -8.62 19.31 12.50
CA GLY A 315 -9.09 17.94 12.47
C GLY A 315 -8.50 17.11 11.34
N ILE A 316 -8.53 15.78 11.50
CA ILE A 316 -8.05 14.83 10.51
C ILE A 316 -9.24 14.16 9.83
N GLY A 317 -9.27 14.23 8.49
CA GLY A 317 -10.15 13.41 7.66
C GLY A 317 -9.44 12.15 7.20
N TRP A 318 -10.20 11.06 6.98
CA TRP A 318 -9.70 9.83 6.39
C TRP A 318 -10.52 9.47 5.16
N VAL A 319 -9.86 9.06 4.09
CA VAL A 319 -10.53 8.67 2.86
C VAL A 319 -9.90 7.41 2.28
N HIS A 320 -10.71 6.46 1.83
CA HIS A 320 -10.23 5.23 1.21
C HIS A 320 -10.21 5.32 -0.32
N ARG A 321 -9.46 4.41 -0.93
CA ARG A 321 -9.22 4.38 -2.39
C ARG A 321 -10.50 4.27 -3.23
N GLY A 322 -11.51 3.60 -2.72
CA GLY A 322 -12.79 3.37 -3.42
C GLY A 322 -13.76 4.55 -3.35
N TYR A 323 -13.50 5.57 -2.53
CA TYR A 323 -14.40 6.72 -2.41
C TYR A 323 -14.33 7.60 -3.67
N PRO A 324 -15.46 7.79 -4.41
CA PRO A 324 -15.43 8.39 -5.73
C PRO A 324 -15.46 9.92 -5.74
N GLU A 325 -15.92 10.54 -4.65
CA GLU A 325 -16.11 12.00 -4.55
C GLU A 325 -14.88 12.68 -3.92
N PRO A 326 -14.73 14.01 -4.07
CA PRO A 326 -13.77 14.77 -3.27
C PRO A 326 -14.13 14.74 -1.77
N ALA A 327 -13.11 14.74 -0.91
CA ALA A 327 -13.27 14.94 0.52
C ALA A 327 -13.61 16.42 0.84
N PRO A 328 -14.00 16.79 2.08
CA PRO A 328 -14.36 18.17 2.43
C PRO A 328 -13.31 19.23 2.11
N ASN A 329 -12.01 18.86 2.05
CA ASN A 329 -10.93 19.73 1.60
C ASN A 329 -10.92 19.96 0.06
N GLY A 330 -11.92 19.47 -0.66
CA GLY A 330 -12.05 19.59 -2.13
C GLY A 330 -11.14 18.67 -2.95
N LEU A 331 -10.33 17.82 -2.33
CA LEU A 331 -9.41 16.94 -3.02
C LEU A 331 -9.93 15.50 -3.14
N PRO A 332 -9.87 14.89 -4.33
CA PRO A 332 -10.17 13.47 -4.49
C PRO A 332 -9.00 12.61 -3.96
N PHE A 333 -9.28 11.36 -3.61
CA PHE A 333 -8.27 10.40 -3.14
C PHE A 333 -7.03 10.35 -4.05
N SER A 334 -7.20 10.32 -5.37
CA SER A 334 -6.09 10.20 -6.33
C SER A 334 -5.10 11.36 -6.26
N THR A 335 -5.57 12.59 -6.00
CA THR A 335 -4.71 13.76 -5.82
C THR A 335 -3.93 13.66 -4.51
N MET A 336 -4.60 13.31 -3.42
CA MET A 336 -3.95 13.13 -2.12
C MET A 336 -2.95 11.96 -2.14
N ALA A 337 -3.28 10.87 -2.84
CA ALA A 337 -2.36 9.74 -3.01
C ALA A 337 -1.06 10.12 -3.72
N GLY A 338 -1.15 10.97 -4.74
CA GLY A 338 0.04 11.49 -5.43
C GLY A 338 0.93 12.40 -4.56
N GLN A 339 0.35 13.04 -3.56
CA GLN A 339 1.09 13.85 -2.59
C GLN A 339 1.69 12.98 -1.47
N THR A 340 0.91 12.03 -0.96
CA THR A 340 1.24 11.22 0.20
C THR A 340 2.27 10.12 -0.11
N GLY A 341 2.15 9.49 -1.28
CA GLY A 341 2.95 8.32 -1.65
C GLY A 341 4.37 8.63 -2.10
N GLY A 342 5.11 7.55 -2.44
CA GLY A 342 6.47 7.62 -2.97
C GLY A 342 7.57 7.59 -1.89
N GLY A 343 7.26 7.06 -0.71
CA GLY A 343 8.23 6.90 0.39
C GLY A 343 8.56 8.19 1.12
N LYS A 344 7.64 9.14 1.14
CA LYS A 344 7.86 10.46 1.76
C LYS A 344 7.33 10.51 3.18
N GLN A 345 8.03 11.26 4.03
CA GLN A 345 7.58 11.69 5.35
C GLN A 345 6.91 13.07 5.21
N ILE A 346 5.57 13.13 5.28
CA ILE A 346 4.82 14.36 5.03
C ILE A 346 3.92 14.67 6.21
N ILE A 347 4.17 15.79 6.86
CA ILE A 347 3.32 16.30 7.93
C ILE A 347 1.93 16.63 7.36
N GLY A 348 0.89 16.16 8.05
CA GLY A 348 -0.49 16.41 7.65
C GLY A 348 -1.05 15.47 6.57
N PHE A 349 -0.25 14.50 6.09
CA PHE A 349 -0.71 13.42 5.23
C PHE A 349 -0.09 12.09 5.66
N LEU A 350 -0.92 11.05 5.76
CA LEU A 350 -0.46 9.72 6.17
C LEU A 350 -1.26 8.62 5.45
N GLY A 351 -0.56 7.76 4.70
CA GLY A 351 -1.15 6.55 4.12
C GLY A 351 -1.03 5.39 5.10
N ILE A 352 -2.12 4.67 5.35
CA ILE A 352 -2.15 3.51 6.25
C ILE A 352 -2.97 2.37 5.67
N GLY A 353 -2.77 1.16 6.19
CA GLY A 353 -3.73 0.07 6.09
C GLY A 353 -4.88 0.26 7.08
N ILE A 354 -6.07 -0.20 6.71
CA ILE A 354 -7.27 -0.13 7.57
C ILE A 354 -7.04 -0.83 8.93
N SER A 355 -6.17 -1.84 8.95
CA SER A 355 -5.80 -2.56 10.15
C SER A 355 -5.20 -1.68 11.27
N TYR A 356 -4.60 -0.54 10.94
CA TYR A 356 -4.06 0.37 11.95
C TYR A 356 -5.16 1.08 12.78
N PHE A 357 -6.36 1.24 12.26
CA PHE A 357 -7.50 1.78 13.05
C PHE A 357 -7.83 0.96 14.30
N ARG A 358 -7.41 -0.32 14.35
CA ARG A 358 -7.62 -1.20 15.51
C ARG A 358 -6.66 -0.93 16.66
N SER A 359 -5.53 -0.32 16.37
CA SER A 359 -4.50 -0.05 17.39
C SER A 359 -5.02 0.92 18.45
N LYS A 360 -4.79 0.58 19.71
CA LYS A 360 -5.03 1.48 20.83
C LYS A 360 -4.15 2.72 20.79
N LYS A 361 -3.03 2.64 20.06
CA LYS A 361 -2.09 3.73 19.82
C LYS A 361 -2.33 4.46 18.49
N PHE A 362 -3.48 4.23 17.83
CA PHE A 362 -3.84 4.91 16.60
C PHE A 362 -3.68 6.43 16.74
N ILE A 363 -2.66 7.00 16.05
CA ILE A 363 -2.28 8.43 16.10
C ILE A 363 -2.40 9.07 17.50
N GLN A 364 -2.03 8.33 18.55
CA GLN A 364 -2.28 8.75 19.93
C GLN A 364 -1.59 10.05 20.30
N ALA A 365 -0.40 10.34 19.73
CA ALA A 365 0.32 11.58 19.96
C ALA A 365 -0.48 12.82 19.54
N ASP A 366 -1.40 12.65 18.61
CA ASP A 366 -2.16 13.73 18.00
C ASP A 366 -3.63 13.73 18.44
N GLY A 367 -3.98 12.97 19.46
CA GLY A 367 -5.34 12.91 20.01
C GLY A 367 -6.16 11.72 19.55
N GLY A 368 -5.61 10.83 18.73
CA GLY A 368 -6.29 9.59 18.31
C GLY A 368 -7.62 9.85 17.61
N TRP A 369 -8.60 9.02 17.93
CA TRP A 369 -9.95 9.13 17.40
C TRP A 369 -10.64 10.47 17.71
N TYR A 370 -10.24 11.15 18.78
CA TYR A 370 -10.82 12.43 19.17
C TYR A 370 -10.42 13.60 18.26
N ARG A 371 -9.42 13.42 17.39
CA ARG A 371 -9.07 14.38 16.33
C ARG A 371 -9.65 14.01 14.96
N VAL A 372 -10.25 12.83 14.82
CA VAL A 372 -10.88 12.41 13.56
C VAL A 372 -12.23 13.11 13.41
N VAL A 373 -12.36 13.92 12.36
CA VAL A 373 -13.56 14.77 12.16
C VAL A 373 -14.44 14.32 11.00
N TRP A 374 -13.86 13.53 10.06
CA TRP A 374 -14.60 13.12 8.86
C TRP A 374 -14.05 11.82 8.26
N MET A 375 -14.94 10.99 7.73
CA MET A 375 -14.60 9.86 6.86
C MET A 375 -15.83 9.43 6.06
N PRO A 376 -15.68 8.78 4.87
CA PRO A 376 -16.79 8.18 4.15
C PRO A 376 -17.58 7.22 5.03
N LYS A 377 -18.88 7.17 4.83
CA LYS A 377 -19.79 6.35 5.64
C LYS A 377 -19.43 4.86 5.62
N ASP A 378 -19.14 4.32 4.44
CA ASP A 378 -18.74 2.92 4.29
C ASP A 378 -17.45 2.60 5.06
N LEU A 379 -16.46 3.51 5.07
CA LEU A 379 -15.27 3.36 5.88
C LEU A 379 -15.61 3.44 7.38
N LYS A 380 -16.42 4.41 7.78
CA LYS A 380 -16.86 4.57 9.17
C LYS A 380 -17.58 3.33 9.67
N ASP A 381 -18.47 2.75 8.86
CA ASP A 381 -19.20 1.52 9.19
C ASP A 381 -18.24 0.33 9.38
N ARG A 382 -17.25 0.17 8.49
CA ARG A 382 -16.22 -0.89 8.56
C ARG A 382 -15.37 -0.83 9.83
N VAL A 383 -15.04 0.37 10.30
CA VAL A 383 -14.15 0.57 11.46
C VAL A 383 -14.90 0.94 12.74
N SER A 384 -16.23 0.97 12.72
CA SER A 384 -17.10 1.49 13.80
C SER A 384 -16.83 0.86 15.17
N LYS A 385 -16.46 -0.44 15.20
CA LYS A 385 -16.15 -1.17 16.44
C LYS A 385 -14.88 -0.67 17.15
N TYR A 386 -14.01 0.06 16.44
CA TYR A 386 -12.77 0.62 16.98
C TYR A 386 -12.89 2.10 17.38
N ILE A 387 -13.94 2.76 16.93
CA ILE A 387 -14.22 4.16 17.26
C ILE A 387 -14.83 4.20 18.66
N PRO A 388 -14.28 4.99 19.61
CA PRO A 388 -14.88 5.15 20.93
C PRO A 388 -16.35 5.63 20.83
N ASP A 389 -17.22 5.08 21.69
CA ASP A 389 -18.67 5.32 21.64
C ASP A 389 -19.03 6.81 21.77
N ASP A 390 -18.27 7.55 22.58
CA ASP A 390 -18.51 8.97 22.88
C ASP A 390 -18.13 9.94 21.75
N VAL A 391 -17.35 9.46 20.74
CA VAL A 391 -16.96 10.27 19.58
C VAL A 391 -17.51 9.71 18.27
N ARG A 392 -17.99 8.47 18.24
CA ARG A 392 -18.47 7.82 17.01
C ARG A 392 -19.49 8.64 16.24
N ASP A 393 -20.50 9.14 16.92
CA ASP A 393 -21.58 9.95 16.31
C ASP A 393 -21.17 11.40 16.02
N LYS A 394 -19.96 11.78 16.46
CA LYS A 394 -19.41 13.13 16.23
C LYS A 394 -18.51 13.20 15.00
N ILE A 395 -18.09 12.07 14.43
CA ILE A 395 -17.34 12.01 13.18
C ILE A 395 -18.34 12.15 12.02
N ALA A 396 -18.16 13.19 11.21
CA ALA A 396 -19.00 13.44 10.03
C ALA A 396 -18.74 12.43 8.91
N THR A 397 -19.73 12.26 8.05
CA THR A 397 -19.64 11.51 6.80
C THR A 397 -20.00 12.44 5.62
N GLU A 398 -19.97 11.92 4.38
CA GLU A 398 -20.46 12.66 3.20
C GLU A 398 -21.97 12.97 3.26
N GLU A 399 -22.72 12.29 4.13
CA GLU A 399 -24.13 12.60 4.39
C GLU A 399 -24.29 13.85 5.26
N ASP A 400 -23.28 14.17 6.08
CA ASP A 400 -23.29 15.28 7.02
C ASP A 400 -22.57 16.52 6.47
N ALA A 401 -21.44 16.33 5.79
CA ALA A 401 -20.59 17.42 5.31
C ALA A 401 -19.79 17.03 4.06
N LYS A 402 -19.90 17.83 3.01
CA LYS A 402 -19.13 17.72 1.75
C LYS A 402 -18.10 18.85 1.59
N THR A 403 -18.20 19.90 2.39
CA THR A 403 -17.33 21.07 2.38
C THR A 403 -16.79 21.38 3.77
N ILE A 404 -15.73 22.17 3.85
CA ILE A 404 -15.18 22.63 5.13
C ILE A 404 -16.22 23.40 5.95
N ASP A 405 -17.03 24.25 5.32
CA ASP A 405 -18.03 25.05 6.02
C ASP A 405 -19.13 24.18 6.61
N GLU A 406 -19.66 23.21 5.82
CA GLU A 406 -20.63 22.24 6.34
C GLU A 406 -20.03 21.41 7.48
N LEU A 407 -18.74 21.03 7.36
CA LEU A 407 -18.03 20.29 8.41
C LEU A 407 -17.91 21.12 9.70
N LYS A 408 -17.58 22.41 9.62
CA LYS A 408 -17.53 23.32 10.77
C LYS A 408 -18.88 23.37 11.50
N GLU A 409 -19.97 23.52 10.75
CA GLU A 409 -21.34 23.57 11.31
C GLU A 409 -21.71 22.24 11.98
N PHE A 410 -21.38 21.11 11.34
CA PHE A 410 -21.63 19.80 11.92
C PHE A 410 -20.86 19.61 13.23
N LEU A 411 -19.55 19.90 13.25
CA LEU A 411 -18.68 19.71 14.42
C LEU A 411 -19.12 20.60 15.61
N LYS A 412 -19.56 21.84 15.35
CA LYS A 412 -20.16 22.71 16.36
C LYS A 412 -21.45 22.10 16.93
N LYS A 413 -22.32 21.61 16.06
CA LYS A 413 -23.64 21.03 16.43
C LYS A 413 -23.51 19.80 17.33
N VAL A 414 -22.47 18.98 17.14
CA VAL A 414 -22.27 17.74 17.91
C VAL A 414 -21.30 17.90 19.09
N ASP A 415 -20.83 19.10 19.37
CA ASP A 415 -19.80 19.38 20.38
C ASP A 415 -18.59 18.44 20.21
N HIS A 416 -17.99 18.44 18.99
CA HIS A 416 -16.85 17.58 18.71
C HIS A 416 -15.64 17.98 19.57
N PRO A 417 -14.77 17.02 19.99
CA PRO A 417 -13.60 17.31 20.82
C PRO A 417 -12.64 18.39 20.27
N VAL A 418 -12.51 18.54 18.96
CA VAL A 418 -11.73 19.63 18.34
C VAL A 418 -12.34 21.02 18.58
N VAL A 419 -13.66 21.11 18.73
CA VAL A 419 -14.38 22.36 19.01
C VAL A 419 -14.37 22.67 20.50
N THR A 420 -14.53 21.65 21.36
CA THR A 420 -14.62 21.82 22.82
C THR A 420 -13.25 21.94 23.50
N GLY A 421 -12.14 21.83 22.76
CA GLY A 421 -10.80 21.99 23.28
C GLY A 421 -10.29 20.79 24.08
N VAL A 422 -10.85 19.61 23.90
CA VAL A 422 -10.38 18.36 24.54
C VAL A 422 -9.10 17.85 23.86
N VAL A 423 -8.90 18.14 22.59
CA VAL A 423 -7.76 17.71 21.81
C VAL A 423 -6.63 18.74 21.83
N ARG A 424 -5.39 18.27 21.96
CA ARG A 424 -4.21 19.14 21.98
C ARG A 424 -3.94 19.72 20.58
N PRO A 425 -3.67 21.04 20.42
CA PRO A 425 -3.37 21.64 19.12
C PRO A 425 -2.07 21.14 18.50
N VAL A 426 -2.03 21.15 17.17
CA VAL A 426 -0.87 20.71 16.38
C VAL A 426 0.38 21.58 16.64
N ASP A 427 0.22 22.88 16.80
CA ASP A 427 1.32 23.83 16.96
C ASP A 427 1.67 24.16 18.43
N GLY A 428 1.19 23.35 19.38
CA GLY A 428 1.40 23.53 20.81
C GLY A 428 0.55 24.60 21.46
N LYS A 429 -0.29 25.31 20.71
CA LYS A 429 -1.30 26.22 21.25
C LYS A 429 -2.40 25.42 21.93
N LYS A 430 -2.95 25.93 23.02
CA LYS A 430 -4.06 25.27 23.69
C LYS A 430 -5.35 25.46 22.90
N ILE A 431 -6.03 24.39 22.49
CA ILE A 431 -7.38 24.44 21.89
C ILE A 431 -8.45 24.85 22.95
N THR A 432 -8.06 25.23 24.16
CA THR A 432 -8.99 25.75 25.17
C THR A 432 -9.71 27.03 24.74
N GLU A 433 -9.35 27.60 23.60
CA GLU A 433 -9.91 28.84 23.09
C GLU A 433 -11.01 28.58 22.03
N GLY A 434 -11.26 27.31 21.64
CA GLY A 434 -12.23 26.99 20.60
C GLY A 434 -11.82 27.60 19.25
N TRP A 435 -12.64 27.40 18.24
CA TRP A 435 -12.57 28.29 17.07
C TRP A 435 -13.05 29.65 17.50
N VAL A 436 -12.14 30.54 17.80
CA VAL A 436 -12.42 31.96 17.81
C VAL A 436 -12.70 32.29 16.34
N GLU A 437 -13.96 32.56 16.00
CA GLU A 437 -14.24 33.36 14.81
C GLU A 437 -13.42 34.62 15.05
N GLU A 438 -12.36 34.85 14.26
CA GLU A 438 -11.84 36.19 14.12
C GLU A 438 -13.02 36.99 13.61
N GLU A 439 -13.72 37.69 14.50
CA GLU A 439 -14.55 38.82 14.11
C GLU A 439 -13.57 39.66 13.29
N GLU A 440 -13.74 39.68 11.96
CA GLU A 440 -13.12 40.67 11.11
C GLU A 440 -13.55 41.99 11.75
N GLU A 441 -12.64 42.63 12.54
CA GLU A 441 -12.76 44.04 12.82
C GLU A 441 -12.80 44.71 11.45
N ILE A 442 -14.03 45.04 11.03
CA ILE A 442 -14.24 45.95 9.91
C ILE A 442 -13.65 47.26 10.41
N VAL A 443 -12.36 47.45 10.16
CA VAL A 443 -11.73 48.75 10.23
C VAL A 443 -12.37 49.51 9.06
N GLU A 444 -13.40 50.32 9.39
CA GLU A 444 -13.87 51.35 8.48
C GLU A 444 -12.70 52.29 8.20
N GLU A 445 -11.88 51.97 7.18
CA GLU A 445 -10.98 52.94 6.58
C GLU A 445 -11.83 54.03 5.95
N GLU A 446 -11.84 55.19 6.60
CA GLU A 446 -12.34 56.42 5.98
C GLU A 446 -11.63 56.57 4.62
N VAL A 447 -12.40 56.35 3.54
CA VAL A 447 -11.96 56.58 2.16
C VAL A 447 -11.74 58.09 1.99
N VAL A 448 -10.53 58.54 2.14
CA VAL A 448 -10.10 59.85 1.64
C VAL A 448 -9.96 59.73 0.13
N GLU A 449 -10.95 60.29 -0.56
CA GLU A 449 -10.99 60.35 -2.02
C GLU A 449 -9.91 61.30 -2.52
N GLU A 450 -8.71 60.78 -2.82
CA GLU A 450 -7.67 61.52 -3.54
C GLU A 450 -7.61 61.02 -5.00
N ALA A 451 -8.08 61.89 -5.89
CA ALA A 451 -8.12 61.64 -7.34
C ALA A 451 -6.69 61.50 -7.90
N ALA A 452 -6.32 60.33 -8.38
CA ALA A 452 -5.10 60.08 -9.16
C ALA A 452 -5.42 59.86 -10.66
N PRO A 453 -4.57 60.35 -11.57
CA PRO A 453 -4.88 60.46 -13.00
C PRO A 453 -4.79 59.10 -13.72
N ALA A 454 -5.61 58.98 -14.76
CA ALA A 454 -5.74 57.84 -15.65
C ALA A 454 -4.38 57.38 -16.24
N ALA A 455 -3.96 56.18 -15.87
CA ALA A 455 -2.85 55.47 -16.52
C ALA A 455 -3.36 54.66 -17.71
N GLN A 456 -2.78 54.92 -18.86
CA GLN A 456 -3.05 54.26 -20.14
C GLN A 456 -2.63 52.77 -20.05
N VAL A 457 -3.54 51.87 -20.38
CA VAL A 457 -3.30 50.44 -20.55
C VAL A 457 -2.52 50.22 -21.85
N GLN A 458 -1.27 49.78 -21.76
CA GLN A 458 -0.52 49.28 -22.92
C GLN A 458 -0.84 47.78 -23.17
N PRO A 459 -0.93 47.36 -24.44
CA PRO A 459 -1.26 45.98 -24.77
C PRO A 459 -0.08 45.03 -24.46
N VAL A 460 -0.43 43.89 -23.83
CA VAL A 460 0.50 42.82 -23.53
C VAL A 460 1.06 42.20 -24.79
N GLN A 461 2.37 42.32 -24.99
CA GLN A 461 3.09 41.65 -26.07
C GLN A 461 3.22 40.16 -25.77
N GLN A 462 2.71 39.32 -26.68
CA GLN A 462 2.96 37.88 -26.70
C GLN A 462 4.43 37.63 -27.02
N PHE A 463 5.13 36.94 -26.11
CA PHE A 463 6.47 36.45 -26.37
C PHE A 463 6.41 35.14 -27.15
N PRO A 464 7.19 34.97 -28.23
CA PRO A 464 7.29 33.73 -28.96
C PRO A 464 8.11 32.70 -28.15
N VAL A 465 7.61 31.47 -28.07
CA VAL A 465 8.31 30.31 -27.48
C VAL A 465 9.43 29.91 -28.46
N PRO A 466 10.70 29.89 -28.07
CA PRO A 466 11.76 29.41 -28.95
C PRO A 466 11.80 27.86 -28.93
N THR A 467 11.49 27.25 -30.04
CA THR A 467 11.82 25.86 -30.34
C THR A 467 13.30 25.78 -30.71
N GLN A 468 14.18 25.60 -29.75
CA GLN A 468 15.56 25.21 -30.02
C GLN A 468 15.79 23.78 -29.59
N GLN A 469 16.01 22.91 -30.59
CA GLN A 469 16.64 21.62 -30.42
C GLN A 469 18.10 21.85 -29.99
N MET A 470 18.40 21.59 -28.72
CA MET A 470 19.78 21.55 -28.24
C MET A 470 20.34 20.12 -28.44
N GLN A 471 21.22 20.00 -29.42
CA GLN A 471 22.14 18.86 -29.53
C GLN A 471 23.26 19.06 -28.51
N PHE A 472 23.36 18.17 -27.52
CA PHE A 472 24.50 18.10 -26.62
C PHE A 472 25.52 17.05 -27.12
N PRO A 473 26.81 17.36 -27.18
CA PRO A 473 27.84 16.37 -27.48
C PRO A 473 28.04 15.46 -26.26
N LEU A 474 27.84 14.16 -26.46
CA LEU A 474 28.15 13.11 -25.47
C LEU A 474 29.66 12.94 -25.36
N GLN A 475 30.27 13.44 -24.30
CA GLN A 475 31.56 12.95 -23.81
C GLN A 475 31.30 11.99 -22.65
N LEU A 476 31.57 10.70 -22.90
CA LEU A 476 31.51 9.66 -21.88
C LEU A 476 32.72 9.77 -20.95
N PRO A 477 32.54 9.82 -19.60
CA PRO A 477 33.66 9.65 -18.67
C PRO A 477 34.16 8.19 -18.70
N GLN A 478 35.48 8.03 -18.79
CA GLN A 478 36.11 6.69 -18.65
C GLN A 478 35.95 6.18 -17.22
N LEU A 479 35.23 5.06 -17.07
CA LEU A 479 35.06 4.33 -15.82
C LEU A 479 36.37 3.56 -15.50
N GLN A 480 37.06 3.93 -14.43
CA GLN A 480 38.08 3.11 -13.81
C GLN A 480 37.39 2.11 -12.87
N LEU A 481 37.49 0.81 -13.22
CA LEU A 481 37.01 -0.29 -12.39
C LEU A 481 37.95 -0.54 -11.20
N PRO A 482 37.45 -0.63 -9.96
CA PRO A 482 38.27 -1.10 -8.84
C PRO A 482 38.52 -2.61 -8.95
N GLN A 483 39.75 -3.03 -8.60
CA GLN A 483 40.17 -4.45 -8.55
C GLN A 483 39.39 -5.18 -7.45
N GLN A 484 38.92 -6.38 -7.80
CA GLN A 484 38.12 -7.27 -6.95
C GLN A 484 38.91 -7.85 -5.78
N PRO A 485 38.23 -8.10 -4.63
CA PRO A 485 38.47 -9.26 -3.79
C PRO A 485 37.46 -10.38 -4.09
N ALA A 486 37.92 -11.60 -3.95
CA ALA A 486 37.24 -12.82 -4.33
C ALA A 486 36.10 -13.22 -3.40
N ALA A 487 35.13 -13.93 -4.01
CA ALA A 487 34.15 -14.85 -3.47
C ALA A 487 32.75 -14.28 -3.11
N GLY A 488 31.76 -14.65 -3.93
CA GLY A 488 30.36 -14.91 -3.53
C GLY A 488 29.53 -13.67 -3.27
N GLY A 489 28.81 -13.17 -4.28
CA GLY A 489 27.86 -12.11 -4.06
C GLY A 489 27.45 -11.44 -5.38
N GLY A 490 26.18 -11.25 -5.58
CA GLY A 490 25.65 -10.55 -6.74
C GLY A 490 26.25 -9.15 -6.91
N VAL A 491 26.32 -8.69 -8.15
CA VAL A 491 26.84 -7.37 -8.50
C VAL A 491 25.83 -6.31 -8.09
N ARG A 492 26.13 -5.49 -7.08
CA ARG A 492 25.35 -4.30 -6.73
C ARG A 492 25.87 -3.13 -7.56
N LEU A 493 25.09 -2.71 -8.56
CA LEU A 493 25.37 -1.50 -9.34
C LEU A 493 24.66 -0.32 -8.69
N VAL A 494 25.40 0.62 -8.12
CA VAL A 494 24.85 1.88 -7.60
C VAL A 494 25.16 2.98 -8.60
N ILE A 495 24.11 3.53 -9.24
CA ILE A 495 24.23 4.63 -10.17
C ILE A 495 23.54 5.83 -9.57
N LYS A 496 24.29 6.89 -9.28
CA LYS A 496 23.73 8.18 -8.83
C LYS A 496 23.61 9.11 -10.04
N ASP A 497 22.46 9.73 -10.19
CA ASP A 497 22.18 10.83 -11.13
C ASP A 497 22.28 10.50 -12.64
N ALA A 498 22.03 9.24 -13.06
CA ALA A 498 21.99 8.88 -14.46
C ALA A 498 20.64 8.26 -14.88
N LYS A 499 20.09 8.72 -16.01
CA LYS A 499 19.01 8.01 -16.70
C LYS A 499 19.63 7.04 -17.68
N ILE A 500 19.44 5.73 -17.45
CA ILE A 500 19.93 4.70 -18.35
C ILE A 500 18.74 4.13 -19.12
N TYR A 501 18.82 4.19 -20.45
CA TYR A 501 17.90 3.48 -21.34
C TYR A 501 18.62 2.24 -21.84
N VAL A 502 18.06 1.05 -21.55
CA VAL A 502 18.63 -0.23 -21.97
C VAL A 502 17.62 -0.95 -22.85
N ASP A 503 17.94 -1.11 -24.13
CA ASP A 503 17.08 -1.83 -25.06
C ASP A 503 17.07 -3.35 -24.83
N LYS A 504 18.15 -3.89 -24.28
CA LYS A 504 18.26 -5.33 -24.00
C LYS A 504 19.39 -5.64 -23.01
N ILE A 505 19.09 -6.42 -21.97
CA ILE A 505 20.07 -7.02 -21.07
C ILE A 505 20.16 -8.52 -21.38
N VAL A 506 21.33 -9.03 -21.71
CA VAL A 506 21.58 -10.45 -21.89
C VAL A 506 22.51 -10.92 -20.77
N ILE A 507 21.97 -11.69 -19.83
CA ILE A 507 22.75 -12.33 -18.76
C ILE A 507 23.22 -13.69 -19.27
N LYS A 508 24.53 -13.86 -19.48
CA LYS A 508 25.12 -15.17 -19.79
C LYS A 508 25.60 -15.81 -18.50
N LYS A 509 25.09 -16.99 -18.16
CA LYS A 509 25.70 -17.83 -17.11
C LYS A 509 27.10 -18.23 -17.53
N PRO A 510 28.10 -18.25 -16.61
CA PRO A 510 29.42 -18.77 -16.91
C PRO A 510 29.33 -20.26 -17.27
N GLU A 511 29.93 -20.65 -18.38
CA GLU A 511 30.08 -22.08 -18.74
C GLU A 511 30.93 -22.79 -17.67
N GLU A 512 30.38 -23.83 -17.06
CA GLU A 512 31.13 -24.75 -16.20
C GLU A 512 32.25 -25.41 -17.03
N LYS A 513 33.49 -25.08 -16.75
CA LYS A 513 34.62 -25.79 -17.29
C LYS A 513 34.58 -27.23 -16.79
N LYS A 514 34.20 -28.18 -17.66
CA LYS A 514 34.39 -29.62 -17.44
C LYS A 514 35.86 -29.85 -17.11
N LYS A 515 36.16 -30.22 -15.87
CA LYS A 515 37.45 -30.78 -15.48
C LYS A 515 37.62 -32.12 -16.21
N GLY A 516 38.41 -32.11 -17.28
CA GLY A 516 38.87 -33.33 -17.93
C GLY A 516 39.72 -34.11 -16.97
N GLY A 517 39.34 -35.35 -16.71
CA GLY A 517 40.16 -36.30 -15.97
C GLY A 517 41.41 -36.72 -16.77
N LYS A 518 42.51 -36.81 -16.07
CA LYS A 518 43.56 -37.79 -16.26
C LYS A 518 44.06 -38.20 -14.88
#